data_aedf7e7cf7c4a6b47b1e731ba556e47e
#
_entry.id   aedf7e7cf7c4a6b47b1e731ba556e47e
#
_cell.length_a   1.000
_cell.length_b   1.000
_cell.length_c   1.000
_cell.angle_alpha   90.00
_cell.angle_beta   90.00
_cell.angle_gamma   90.00
#
_symmetry.space_group_name_H-M   'P 1'
#
loop_
_entity.id
_entity.type
_entity.pdbx_description
1 polymer ?
#
loop_
_entity_poly.entity_id
_entity_poly.type
_entity_poly.pdbx_seq_one_letter_code
_entity_poly.pdbx_strand_id
1 'polypeptide(L)'
;MEKGYRVDEMKDKQEKTRQNKDGTQFATDTSQRSLADWGKALLILFVGLVVAHLGVTLFLLSDLGTDTFTVFAQGLARKAGWSVGMMQMTVVCILMILMLLTTKGYVKPGTVVCAVCGGPIIDFFTWILGGCINGDSGIVIRGLSVVAGCVILSLGMSIVINSNAGTGPNDLVAIILSDKIGKIEFRWVRMACDVVFVGLGFMLGGTVGAGTIVAVFLTGPLVQFWLPKTKKIVGSILHE
;
A
#
# COMPACT_ATOMS: atom_id res chain seq x y z
N MET A 1 -33.73 -16.42 -25.97
CA MET A 1 -32.95 -15.30 -25.41
C MET A 1 -32.46 -15.51 -23.96
N GLU A 2 -33.16 -16.27 -23.14
CA GLU A 2 -32.78 -16.52 -21.71
C GLU A 2 -31.51 -17.37 -21.49
N LYS A 3 -31.18 -18.29 -22.42
CA LYS A 3 -29.98 -19.14 -22.28
C LYS A 3 -28.64 -18.39 -22.45
N GLY A 4 -28.62 -17.34 -23.28
CA GLY A 4 -27.42 -16.51 -23.47
C GLY A 4 -27.05 -15.70 -22.24
N TYR A 5 -28.06 -15.10 -21.61
CA TYR A 5 -27.87 -14.27 -20.40
C TYR A 5 -27.30 -15.08 -19.22
N ARG A 6 -27.75 -16.33 -19.05
CA ARG A 6 -27.27 -17.22 -17.96
C ARG A 6 -25.84 -17.72 -18.16
N VAL A 7 -25.40 -17.85 -19.42
CA VAL A 7 -24.02 -18.27 -19.73
C VAL A 7 -23.03 -17.13 -19.50
N ASP A 8 -23.42 -15.90 -19.81
CA ASP A 8 -22.59 -14.72 -19.57
C ASP A 8 -22.48 -14.39 -18.08
N GLU A 9 -23.58 -14.54 -17.32
CA GLU A 9 -23.57 -14.42 -15.86
C GLU A 9 -22.71 -15.49 -15.16
N MET A 10 -22.73 -16.72 -15.67
CA MET A 10 -21.88 -17.80 -15.15
C MET A 10 -20.41 -17.61 -15.51
N LYS A 11 -20.09 -17.07 -16.69
CA LYS A 11 -18.72 -16.72 -17.08
C LYS A 11 -18.19 -15.59 -16.22
N ASP A 12 -18.99 -14.54 -15.99
CA ASP A 12 -18.64 -13.40 -15.15
C ASP A 12 -18.44 -13.84 -13.67
N LYS A 13 -19.29 -14.74 -13.17
CA LYS A 13 -19.10 -15.39 -11.85
C LYS A 13 -17.86 -16.28 -11.78
N GLN A 14 -17.56 -17.03 -12.85
CA GLN A 14 -16.35 -17.86 -12.88
C GLN A 14 -15.08 -17.03 -13.02
N GLU A 15 -15.11 -15.92 -13.74
CA GLU A 15 -13.99 -14.99 -13.85
C GLU A 15 -13.74 -14.27 -12.53
N LYS A 16 -14.80 -13.81 -11.84
CA LYS A 16 -14.76 -13.26 -10.47
C LYS A 16 -14.26 -14.28 -9.44
N THR A 17 -14.62 -15.57 -9.61
CA THR A 17 -14.17 -16.66 -8.73
C THR A 17 -12.72 -17.07 -9.00
N ARG A 18 -12.23 -16.95 -10.25
CA ARG A 18 -10.80 -17.14 -10.59
C ARG A 18 -9.92 -16.04 -10.03
N GLN A 19 -10.33 -14.78 -10.15
CA GLN A 19 -9.66 -13.65 -9.53
C GLN A 19 -9.60 -13.79 -8.00
N ASN A 20 -10.62 -14.39 -7.38
CA ASN A 20 -10.67 -14.62 -5.93
C ASN A 20 -9.76 -15.77 -5.45
N LYS A 21 -9.36 -16.70 -6.32
CA LYS A 21 -8.45 -17.82 -5.97
C LYS A 21 -6.98 -17.40 -5.89
N ASP A 22 -6.59 -16.36 -6.61
CA ASP A 22 -5.20 -15.86 -6.64
C ASP A 22 -4.92 -14.76 -5.61
N GLY A 23 -5.82 -14.55 -4.63
CA GLY A 23 -5.62 -13.62 -3.51
C GLY A 23 -5.76 -12.13 -3.86
N THR A 24 -6.13 -11.78 -5.10
CA THR A 24 -6.38 -10.41 -5.52
C THR A 24 -7.86 -10.05 -5.30
N GLN A 25 -8.26 -9.82 -4.04
CA GLN A 25 -9.60 -9.33 -3.67
C GLN A 25 -9.79 -7.83 -3.95
N PHE A 26 -9.27 -7.29 -5.05
CA PHE A 26 -9.35 -5.84 -5.30
C PHE A 26 -10.60 -5.38 -6.05
N ALA A 27 -11.43 -6.31 -6.54
CA ALA A 27 -12.64 -6.02 -7.28
C ALA A 27 -13.91 -6.54 -6.60
N THR A 28 -14.14 -6.20 -5.35
CA THR A 28 -15.50 -6.27 -4.83
C THR A 28 -16.29 -5.12 -5.40
N ASP A 29 -17.46 -5.45 -5.98
CA ASP A 29 -18.37 -4.47 -6.56
C ASP A 29 -18.89 -3.53 -5.46
N THR A 30 -18.36 -2.32 -5.45
CA THR A 30 -18.75 -1.27 -4.49
C THR A 30 -19.83 -0.35 -5.07
N SER A 31 -20.43 -0.71 -6.21
CA SER A 31 -21.41 0.12 -6.92
C SER A 31 -22.69 0.35 -6.13
N GLN A 32 -23.00 -0.48 -5.15
CA GLN A 32 -24.22 -0.39 -4.33
C GLN A 32 -24.00 0.18 -2.92
N ARG A 33 -22.79 0.67 -2.57
CA ARG A 33 -22.55 1.24 -1.24
C ARG A 33 -23.29 2.56 -1.04
N SER A 34 -23.99 2.69 0.09
CA SER A 34 -24.56 3.96 0.56
C SER A 34 -23.47 5.00 0.83
N LEU A 35 -23.82 6.29 0.75
CA LEU A 35 -22.91 7.39 1.10
C LEU A 35 -22.40 7.26 2.54
N ALA A 36 -23.22 6.77 3.47
CA ALA A 36 -22.84 6.52 4.86
C ALA A 36 -21.79 5.40 4.97
N ASP A 37 -21.94 4.33 4.19
CA ASP A 37 -20.99 3.21 4.18
C ASP A 37 -19.68 3.60 3.51
N TRP A 38 -19.73 4.47 2.49
CA TRP A 38 -18.54 5.08 1.93
C TRP A 38 -17.79 5.93 2.96
N GLY A 39 -18.51 6.72 3.77
CA GLY A 39 -17.93 7.50 4.86
C GLY A 39 -17.21 6.62 5.89
N LYS A 40 -17.84 5.52 6.33
CA LYS A 40 -17.24 4.55 7.24
C LYS A 40 -16.01 3.88 6.62
N ALA A 41 -16.10 3.44 5.38
CA ALA A 41 -15.01 2.79 4.67
C ALA A 41 -13.78 3.70 4.50
N LEU A 42 -14.01 4.98 4.19
CA LEU A 42 -12.95 6.00 4.10
C LEU A 42 -12.33 6.29 5.47
N LEU A 43 -13.12 6.33 6.54
CA LEU A 43 -12.60 6.50 7.90
C LEU A 43 -11.71 5.31 8.30
N ILE A 44 -12.16 4.08 8.05
CA ILE A 44 -11.39 2.87 8.31
C ILE A 44 -10.09 2.87 7.49
N LEU A 45 -10.17 3.24 6.20
CA LEU A 45 -9.00 3.40 5.35
C LEU A 45 -8.03 4.42 5.95
N PHE A 46 -8.51 5.57 6.39
CA PHE A 46 -7.68 6.61 6.97
C PHE A 46 -6.98 6.15 8.25
N VAL A 47 -7.69 5.45 9.15
CA VAL A 47 -7.07 4.84 10.34
C VAL A 47 -6.00 3.83 9.94
N GLY A 48 -6.29 2.94 8.99
CA GLY A 48 -5.33 1.99 8.46
C GLY A 48 -4.10 2.68 7.84
N LEU A 49 -4.32 3.79 7.13
CA LEU A 49 -3.26 4.60 6.53
C LEU A 49 -2.34 5.21 7.60
N VAL A 50 -2.92 5.78 8.68
CA VAL A 50 -2.15 6.33 9.80
C VAL A 50 -1.29 5.25 10.44
N VAL A 51 -1.86 4.07 10.71
CA VAL A 51 -1.12 2.92 11.28
C VAL A 51 -0.01 2.46 10.33
N ALA A 52 -0.30 2.32 9.03
CA ALA A 52 0.70 1.90 8.05
C ALA A 52 1.88 2.87 7.98
N HIS A 53 1.61 4.18 7.92
CA HIS A 53 2.67 5.19 7.80
C HIS A 53 3.45 5.40 9.08
N LEU A 54 2.89 5.09 10.26
CA LEU A 54 3.67 4.96 11.48
C LEU A 54 4.73 3.85 11.35
N GLY A 55 4.36 2.70 10.78
CA GLY A 55 5.30 1.62 10.48
C GLY A 55 6.39 2.04 9.50
N VAL A 56 6.04 2.75 8.41
CA VAL A 56 7.01 3.32 7.46
C VAL A 56 7.97 4.28 8.15
N THR A 57 7.47 5.14 9.04
CA THR A 57 8.31 6.09 9.76
C THR A 57 9.33 5.40 10.66
N LEU A 58 8.97 4.30 11.32
CA LEU A 58 9.90 3.50 12.11
C LEU A 58 11.04 2.93 11.26
N PHE A 59 10.74 2.50 10.03
CA PHE A 59 11.78 2.11 9.08
C PHE A 59 12.70 3.29 8.73
N LEU A 60 12.14 4.44 8.38
CA LEU A 60 12.91 5.62 7.99
C LEU A 60 13.86 6.06 9.09
N LEU A 61 13.36 6.14 10.34
CA LEU A 61 14.14 6.57 11.50
C LEU A 61 15.20 5.56 11.93
N SER A 62 14.98 4.25 11.64
CA SER A 62 15.97 3.22 11.92
C SER A 62 17.25 3.39 11.10
N ASP A 63 17.19 4.05 9.95
CA ASP A 63 18.29 4.20 8.97
C ASP A 63 18.98 2.87 8.60
N LEU A 64 18.27 1.74 8.72
CA LEU A 64 18.70 0.40 8.29
C LEU A 64 18.11 -0.01 6.96
N GLY A 65 17.39 0.90 6.30
CA GLY A 65 16.63 0.67 5.09
C GLY A 65 15.12 0.62 5.35
N THR A 66 14.33 0.82 4.31
CA THR A 66 12.88 0.94 4.39
C THR A 66 12.20 0.07 3.31
N ASP A 67 10.86 0.16 3.19
CA ASP A 67 10.13 -0.52 2.14
C ASP A 67 10.50 0.00 0.74
N THR A 68 10.22 -0.78 -0.26
CA THR A 68 10.70 -0.61 -1.65
C THR A 68 10.33 0.73 -2.26
N PHE A 69 9.07 1.17 -2.09
CA PHE A 69 8.59 2.44 -2.61
C PHE A 69 9.17 3.63 -1.83
N THR A 70 9.29 3.50 -0.53
CA THR A 70 9.87 4.56 0.32
C THR A 70 11.38 4.74 0.06
N VAL A 71 12.12 3.67 -0.31
CA VAL A 71 13.52 3.81 -0.80
C VAL A 71 13.58 4.74 -2.02
N PHE A 72 12.65 4.57 -2.97
CA PHE A 72 12.58 5.42 -4.15
C PHE A 72 12.23 6.86 -3.79
N ALA A 73 11.20 7.07 -2.96
CA ALA A 73 10.80 8.40 -2.50
C ALA A 73 11.93 9.10 -1.72
N GLN A 74 12.65 8.35 -0.85
CA GLN A 74 13.78 8.86 -0.09
C GLN A 74 14.95 9.29 -0.99
N GLY A 75 15.26 8.48 -2.02
CA GLY A 75 16.30 8.83 -2.99
C GLY A 75 15.98 10.13 -3.72
N LEU A 76 14.76 10.31 -4.19
CA LEU A 76 14.29 11.55 -4.80
C LEU A 76 14.29 12.72 -3.81
N ALA A 77 13.82 12.51 -2.58
CA ALA A 77 13.76 13.53 -1.54
C ALA A 77 15.15 14.11 -1.23
N ARG A 78 16.16 13.23 -1.10
CA ARG A 78 17.57 13.66 -0.89
C ARG A 78 18.10 14.50 -2.04
N LYS A 79 17.76 14.18 -3.28
CA LYS A 79 18.16 14.96 -4.46
C LYS A 79 17.45 16.32 -4.54
N ALA A 80 16.18 16.38 -4.15
CA ALA A 80 15.36 17.59 -4.19
C ALA A 80 15.54 18.49 -2.95
N GLY A 81 16.11 17.97 -1.85
CA GLY A 81 16.19 18.68 -0.57
C GLY A 81 14.82 18.79 0.12
N TRP A 82 13.90 17.84 -0.14
CA TRP A 82 12.56 17.81 0.42
C TRP A 82 12.44 16.76 1.51
N SER A 83 11.37 16.84 2.33
CA SER A 83 11.03 15.75 3.25
C SER A 83 10.62 14.49 2.48
N VAL A 84 10.82 13.33 3.09
CA VAL A 84 10.44 12.05 2.47
C VAL A 84 8.92 11.99 2.27
N GLY A 85 8.14 12.49 3.24
CA GLY A 85 6.69 12.52 3.12
C GLY A 85 6.20 13.43 1.99
N MET A 86 6.76 14.65 1.87
CA MET A 86 6.43 15.57 0.78
C MET A 86 6.77 14.96 -0.59
N MET A 87 7.92 14.32 -0.73
CA MET A 87 8.32 13.66 -1.97
C MET A 87 7.41 12.46 -2.26
N GLN A 88 7.09 11.64 -1.26
CA GLN A 88 6.19 10.50 -1.40
C GLN A 88 4.81 10.96 -1.87
N MET A 89 4.24 11.98 -1.25
CA MET A 89 2.96 12.58 -1.68
C MET A 89 3.02 13.04 -3.14
N THR A 90 4.09 13.74 -3.53
CA THR A 90 4.27 14.25 -4.89
C THR A 90 4.31 13.12 -5.91
N VAL A 91 5.12 12.09 -5.68
CA VAL A 91 5.24 10.93 -6.57
C VAL A 91 3.91 10.19 -6.69
N VAL A 92 3.24 9.96 -5.57
CA VAL A 92 1.95 9.26 -5.53
C VAL A 92 0.86 10.06 -6.25
N CYS A 93 0.84 11.40 -6.11
CA CYS A 93 -0.06 12.26 -6.87
C CYS A 93 0.22 12.21 -8.38
N ILE A 94 1.49 12.23 -8.79
CA ILE A 94 1.86 12.07 -10.20
C ILE A 94 1.41 10.72 -10.74
N LEU A 95 1.65 9.62 -10.02
CA LEU A 95 1.18 8.29 -10.38
C LEU A 95 -0.34 8.23 -10.50
N MET A 96 -1.06 8.83 -9.56
CA MET A 96 -2.52 8.89 -9.58
C MET A 96 -3.05 9.65 -10.80
N ILE A 97 -2.47 10.80 -11.12
CA ILE A 97 -2.83 11.57 -12.31
C ILE A 97 -2.56 10.75 -13.59
N LEU A 98 -1.40 10.11 -13.67
CA LEU A 98 -1.05 9.26 -14.80
C LEU A 98 -2.05 8.11 -14.97
N MET A 99 -2.49 7.50 -13.88
CA MET A 99 -3.51 6.44 -13.88
C MET A 99 -4.87 6.96 -14.32
N LEU A 100 -5.29 8.13 -13.85
CA LEU A 100 -6.55 8.74 -14.28
C LEU A 100 -6.57 9.02 -15.79
N LEU A 101 -5.41 9.37 -16.38
CA LEU A 101 -5.29 9.64 -17.80
C LEU A 101 -5.19 8.37 -18.66
N THR A 102 -4.60 7.30 -18.11
CA THR A 102 -4.28 6.08 -18.90
C THR A 102 -5.24 4.91 -18.65
N THR A 103 -5.91 4.89 -17.49
CA THR A 103 -6.76 3.76 -17.08
C THR A 103 -8.03 4.25 -16.39
N LYS A 104 -9.20 3.80 -16.86
CA LYS A 104 -10.49 4.15 -16.26
C LYS A 104 -10.92 3.10 -15.24
N GLY A 105 -11.44 3.52 -14.08
CA GLY A 105 -12.12 2.65 -13.12
C GLY A 105 -11.27 2.07 -11.98
N TYR A 106 -9.95 2.25 -11.99
CA TYR A 106 -9.07 1.73 -10.92
C TYR A 106 -8.95 2.68 -9.72
N VAL A 107 -9.12 3.98 -9.95
CA VAL A 107 -8.97 4.99 -8.90
C VAL A 107 -10.29 5.12 -8.13
N LYS A 108 -10.28 4.71 -6.87
CA LYS A 108 -11.39 4.86 -5.92
C LYS A 108 -11.19 6.10 -5.03
N PRO A 109 -12.23 6.60 -4.34
CA PRO A 109 -12.09 7.77 -3.44
C PRO A 109 -10.98 7.62 -2.39
N GLY A 110 -10.81 6.41 -1.83
CA GLY A 110 -9.73 6.11 -0.88
C GLY A 110 -8.33 6.23 -1.47
N THR A 111 -8.16 6.01 -2.78
CA THR A 111 -6.88 6.23 -3.46
C THR A 111 -6.44 7.68 -3.38
N VAL A 112 -7.40 8.62 -3.52
CA VAL A 112 -7.14 10.06 -3.35
C VAL A 112 -6.71 10.38 -1.93
N VAL A 113 -7.40 9.78 -0.93
CA VAL A 113 -7.03 9.94 0.48
C VAL A 113 -5.62 9.42 0.74
N CYS A 114 -5.26 8.24 0.21
CA CYS A 114 -3.90 7.71 0.32
C CYS A 114 -2.87 8.64 -0.32
N ALA A 115 -3.17 9.20 -1.48
CA ALA A 115 -2.26 10.07 -2.21
C ALA A 115 -1.97 11.38 -1.47
N VAL A 116 -2.99 11.99 -0.89
CA VAL A 116 -2.88 13.32 -0.25
C VAL A 116 -2.40 13.21 1.21
N CYS A 117 -2.90 12.22 1.96
CA CYS A 117 -2.65 12.14 3.40
C CYS A 117 -1.37 11.37 3.75
N GLY A 118 -0.92 10.43 2.91
CA GLY A 118 0.20 9.54 3.24
C GLY A 118 1.49 10.29 3.59
N GLY A 119 1.88 11.24 2.75
CA GLY A 119 3.10 12.04 2.95
C GLY A 119 3.09 12.87 4.24
N PRO A 120 2.08 13.71 4.47
CA PRO A 120 1.95 14.49 5.70
C PRO A 120 1.97 13.63 6.98
N ILE A 121 1.39 12.42 6.94
CA ILE A 121 1.40 11.49 8.09
C ILE A 121 2.83 11.02 8.38
N ILE A 122 3.62 10.69 7.35
CA ILE A 122 5.04 10.33 7.53
C ILE A 122 5.82 11.48 8.15
N ASP A 123 5.68 12.68 7.61
CA ASP A 123 6.41 13.84 8.12
C ASP A 123 6.01 14.18 9.56
N PHE A 124 4.73 14.06 9.90
CA PHE A 124 4.22 14.24 11.26
C PHE A 124 4.85 13.25 12.24
N PHE A 125 4.86 11.95 11.92
CA PHE A 125 5.49 10.95 12.79
C PHE A 125 7.01 11.07 12.83
N THR A 126 7.64 11.45 11.72
CA THR A 126 9.09 11.72 11.68
C THR A 126 9.45 12.87 12.61
N TRP A 127 8.64 13.92 12.65
CA TRP A 127 8.82 15.05 13.54
C TRP A 127 8.68 14.65 15.02
N ILE A 128 7.67 13.82 15.37
CA ILE A 128 7.44 13.39 16.76
C ILE A 128 8.51 12.39 17.23
N LEU A 129 8.83 11.40 16.42
CA LEU A 129 9.67 10.25 16.81
C LEU A 129 11.15 10.47 16.53
N GLY A 130 11.52 11.43 15.69
CA GLY A 130 12.90 11.68 15.29
C GLY A 130 13.83 12.06 16.42
N GLY A 131 13.29 12.59 17.53
CA GLY A 131 14.06 12.85 18.74
C GLY A 131 14.38 11.59 19.58
N CYS A 132 13.60 10.51 19.40
CA CYS A 132 13.76 9.27 20.17
C CYS A 132 14.47 8.17 19.37
N ILE A 133 14.27 8.14 18.07
CA ILE A 133 14.80 7.12 17.15
C ILE A 133 15.50 7.86 16.01
N ASN A 134 16.78 7.60 15.81
CA ASN A 134 17.57 8.17 14.73
C ASN A 134 18.77 7.26 14.40
N GLY A 135 19.55 7.62 13.39
CA GLY A 135 20.73 6.87 12.97
C GLY A 135 21.80 6.70 14.07
N ASP A 136 21.82 7.58 15.07
CA ASP A 136 22.77 7.52 16.20
C ASP A 136 22.27 6.62 17.34
N SER A 137 21.00 6.17 17.29
CA SER A 137 20.45 5.23 18.26
C SER A 137 21.18 3.89 18.18
N GLY A 138 21.31 3.21 19.33
CA GLY A 138 21.95 1.89 19.37
C GLY A 138 21.34 0.88 18.40
N ILE A 139 22.17 -0.01 17.83
CA ILE A 139 21.76 -0.98 16.79
C ILE A 139 20.55 -1.84 17.22
N VAL A 140 20.41 -2.11 18.52
CA VAL A 140 19.28 -2.87 19.06
C VAL A 140 17.97 -2.07 18.92
N ILE A 141 17.96 -0.78 19.22
CA ILE A 141 16.78 0.10 19.07
C ILE A 141 16.42 0.20 17.59
N ARG A 142 17.39 0.41 16.72
CA ARG A 142 17.21 0.48 15.27
C ARG A 142 16.64 -0.85 14.73
N GLY A 143 17.18 -1.99 15.14
CA GLY A 143 16.68 -3.31 14.75
C GLY A 143 15.26 -3.58 15.26
N LEU A 144 14.95 -3.23 16.50
CA LEU A 144 13.60 -3.33 17.04
C LEU A 144 12.61 -2.43 16.28
N SER A 145 13.03 -1.22 15.88
CA SER A 145 12.23 -0.30 15.07
C SER A 145 11.88 -0.90 13.71
N VAL A 146 12.81 -1.62 13.06
CA VAL A 146 12.55 -2.34 11.81
C VAL A 146 11.49 -3.43 12.01
N VAL A 147 11.63 -4.27 13.03
CA VAL A 147 10.67 -5.36 13.29
C VAL A 147 9.29 -4.78 13.67
N ALA A 148 9.24 -3.80 14.55
CA ALA A 148 8.01 -3.11 14.92
C ALA A 148 7.38 -2.44 13.70
N GLY A 149 8.20 -1.79 12.86
CA GLY A 149 7.78 -1.20 11.59
C GLY A 149 7.10 -2.22 10.66
N CYS A 150 7.69 -3.41 10.48
CA CYS A 150 7.07 -4.49 9.69
C CYS A 150 5.69 -4.89 10.22
N VAL A 151 5.56 -5.09 11.52
CA VAL A 151 4.30 -5.53 12.15
C VAL A 151 3.23 -4.45 12.01
N ILE A 152 3.57 -3.19 12.32
CA ILE A 152 2.65 -2.05 12.30
C ILE A 152 2.24 -1.71 10.85
N LEU A 153 3.21 -1.67 9.92
CA LEU A 153 2.93 -1.46 8.49
C LEU A 153 1.98 -2.52 7.96
N SER A 154 2.25 -3.79 8.24
CA SER A 154 1.44 -4.92 7.76
C SER A 154 0.03 -4.90 8.34
N LEU A 155 -0.13 -4.51 9.61
CA LEU A 155 -1.44 -4.31 10.23
C LEU A 155 -2.20 -3.18 9.54
N GLY A 156 -1.58 -2.02 9.37
CA GLY A 156 -2.19 -0.87 8.70
C GLY A 156 -2.59 -1.18 7.25
N MET A 157 -1.71 -1.84 6.48
CA MET A 157 -2.03 -2.29 5.12
C MET A 157 -3.23 -3.24 5.08
N SER A 158 -3.32 -4.18 6.03
CA SER A 158 -4.45 -5.12 6.08
C SER A 158 -5.77 -4.41 6.37
N ILE A 159 -5.77 -3.35 7.18
CA ILE A 159 -6.96 -2.51 7.45
C ILE A 159 -7.34 -1.73 6.17
N VAL A 160 -6.37 -1.10 5.50
CA VAL A 160 -6.59 -0.38 4.23
C VAL A 160 -7.20 -1.31 3.18
N ILE A 161 -6.65 -2.50 3.00
CA ILE A 161 -7.15 -3.49 2.03
C ILE A 161 -8.60 -3.89 2.36
N ASN A 162 -8.87 -4.22 3.63
CA ASN A 162 -10.20 -4.66 4.04
C ASN A 162 -11.26 -3.55 4.04
N SER A 163 -10.86 -2.27 4.06
CA SER A 163 -11.80 -1.14 3.90
C SER A 163 -12.49 -1.14 2.54
N ASN A 164 -11.83 -1.73 1.53
CA ASN A 164 -12.28 -1.77 0.13
C ASN A 164 -12.67 -0.39 -0.45
N ALA A 165 -12.13 0.68 0.14
CA ALA A 165 -12.39 2.06 -0.31
C ALA A 165 -11.37 2.54 -1.35
N GLY A 166 -10.27 1.82 -1.52
CA GLY A 166 -9.17 2.13 -2.43
C GLY A 166 -7.83 1.63 -1.87
N THR A 167 -6.78 1.77 -2.66
CA THR A 167 -5.40 1.45 -2.26
C THR A 167 -4.45 2.57 -2.67
N GLY A 168 -3.21 2.53 -2.19
CA GLY A 168 -2.19 3.48 -2.60
C GLY A 168 -1.91 3.39 -4.11
N PRO A 169 -1.68 4.53 -4.80
CA PRO A 169 -1.36 4.52 -6.22
C PRO A 169 -0.13 3.70 -6.60
N ASN A 170 0.86 3.59 -5.71
CA ASN A 170 2.02 2.73 -5.90
C ASN A 170 1.63 1.25 -6.04
N ASP A 171 0.66 0.78 -5.26
CA ASP A 171 0.14 -0.59 -5.34
C ASP A 171 -0.71 -0.80 -6.58
N LEU A 172 -1.48 0.22 -6.98
CA LEU A 172 -2.29 0.20 -8.20
C LEU A 172 -1.43 0.04 -9.46
N VAL A 173 -0.19 0.53 -9.50
CA VAL A 173 0.74 0.30 -10.63
C VAL A 173 0.89 -1.19 -10.92
N ALA A 174 1.17 -1.98 -9.88
CA ALA A 174 1.35 -3.42 -10.02
C ALA A 174 0.04 -4.11 -10.44
N ILE A 175 -1.11 -3.67 -9.92
CA ILE A 175 -2.43 -4.20 -10.28
C ILE A 175 -2.73 -3.95 -11.75
N ILE A 176 -2.60 -2.71 -12.21
CA ILE A 176 -2.87 -2.33 -13.60
C ILE A 176 -1.93 -3.04 -14.58
N LEU A 177 -0.65 -3.15 -14.23
CA LEU A 177 0.32 -3.89 -15.03
C LEU A 177 -0.03 -5.38 -15.11
N SER A 178 -0.42 -5.99 -13.99
CA SER A 178 -0.83 -7.39 -13.94
C SER A 178 -2.06 -7.64 -14.82
N ASP A 179 -3.07 -6.77 -14.74
CA ASP A 179 -4.28 -6.86 -15.55
C ASP A 179 -4.00 -6.70 -17.05
N LYS A 180 -3.11 -5.76 -17.42
CA LYS A 180 -2.74 -5.55 -18.84
C LYS A 180 -1.90 -6.68 -19.42
N ILE A 181 -1.00 -7.27 -18.64
CA ILE A 181 -0.15 -8.38 -19.10
C ILE A 181 -0.96 -9.68 -19.15
N GLY A 182 -1.86 -9.91 -18.18
CA GLY A 182 -2.83 -11.02 -18.15
C GLY A 182 -2.26 -12.46 -18.13
N LYS A 183 -0.96 -12.63 -18.37
CA LYS A 183 -0.27 -13.92 -18.46
C LYS A 183 0.63 -14.25 -17.27
N ILE A 184 0.93 -13.24 -16.45
CA ILE A 184 1.88 -13.34 -15.33
C ILE A 184 1.10 -13.16 -14.04
N GLU A 185 1.34 -14.02 -13.05
CA GLU A 185 0.73 -13.88 -11.73
C GLU A 185 1.11 -12.53 -11.09
N PHE A 186 0.15 -11.91 -10.41
CA PHE A 186 0.30 -10.61 -9.75
C PHE A 186 1.57 -10.50 -8.89
N ARG A 187 1.92 -11.55 -8.15
CA ARG A 187 3.12 -11.56 -7.28
C ARG A 187 4.41 -11.26 -8.04
N TRP A 188 4.57 -11.78 -9.26
CA TRP A 188 5.77 -11.55 -10.07
C TRP A 188 5.82 -10.13 -10.62
N VAL A 189 4.66 -9.60 -11.03
CA VAL A 189 4.54 -8.21 -11.47
C VAL A 189 4.85 -7.26 -10.31
N ARG A 190 4.32 -7.55 -9.10
CA ARG A 190 4.60 -6.79 -7.89
C ARG A 190 6.09 -6.81 -7.55
N MET A 191 6.71 -7.99 -7.54
CA MET A 191 8.15 -8.11 -7.30
C MET A 191 8.99 -7.34 -8.32
N ALA A 192 8.61 -7.37 -9.60
CA ALA A 192 9.29 -6.59 -10.63
C ALA A 192 9.19 -5.07 -10.37
N CYS A 193 8.01 -4.57 -10.00
CA CYS A 193 7.82 -3.18 -9.60
C CYS A 193 8.68 -2.82 -8.38
N ASP A 194 8.72 -3.68 -7.38
CA ASP A 194 9.52 -3.49 -6.16
C ASP A 194 11.02 -3.42 -6.47
N VAL A 195 11.52 -4.30 -7.34
CA VAL A 195 12.92 -4.28 -7.81
C VAL A 195 13.25 -2.98 -8.54
N VAL A 196 12.33 -2.50 -9.39
CA VAL A 196 12.49 -1.21 -10.10
C VAL A 196 12.53 -0.05 -9.10
N PHE A 197 11.61 0.00 -8.14
CA PHE A 197 11.61 1.07 -7.13
C PHE A 197 12.88 1.06 -6.27
N VAL A 198 13.31 -0.11 -5.78
CA VAL A 198 14.57 -0.22 -5.00
C VAL A 198 15.77 0.18 -5.85
N GLY A 199 15.87 -0.33 -7.08
CA GLY A 199 16.98 -0.04 -7.98
C GLY A 199 17.11 1.45 -8.27
N LEU A 200 16.01 2.10 -8.67
CA LEU A 200 15.98 3.53 -8.92
C LEU A 200 16.26 4.33 -7.65
N GLY A 201 15.65 3.94 -6.52
CA GLY A 201 15.85 4.60 -5.25
C GLY A 201 17.29 4.53 -4.77
N PHE A 202 17.92 3.36 -4.90
CA PHE A 202 19.35 3.17 -4.57
C PHE A 202 20.26 4.07 -5.44
N MET A 203 20.04 4.09 -6.75
CA MET A 203 20.78 4.97 -7.68
C MET A 203 20.64 6.46 -7.33
N LEU A 204 19.51 6.85 -6.76
CA LEU A 204 19.23 8.22 -6.32
C LEU A 204 19.72 8.53 -4.91
N GLY A 205 20.30 7.55 -4.20
CA GLY A 205 20.84 7.70 -2.85
C GLY A 205 19.85 7.37 -1.73
N GLY A 206 18.79 6.63 -2.03
CA GLY A 206 17.90 6.05 -1.01
C GLY A 206 18.61 5.00 -0.17
N THR A 207 18.25 4.86 1.09
CA THR A 207 18.87 3.91 2.02
C THR A 207 18.33 2.50 1.78
N VAL A 208 19.15 1.64 1.21
CA VAL A 208 18.91 0.19 1.09
C VAL A 208 19.79 -0.53 2.09
N GLY A 209 19.21 -1.37 2.91
CA GLY A 209 19.96 -2.09 3.94
C GLY A 209 19.24 -3.35 4.44
N ALA A 210 19.68 -3.85 5.59
CA ALA A 210 19.07 -5.02 6.22
C ALA A 210 17.57 -4.84 6.48
N GLY A 211 17.14 -3.61 6.84
CA GLY A 211 15.72 -3.27 7.02
C GLY A 211 14.90 -3.44 5.74
N THR A 212 15.46 -3.09 4.57
CA THR A 212 14.78 -3.30 3.27
C THR A 212 14.62 -4.79 2.97
N ILE A 213 15.64 -5.60 3.25
CA ILE A 213 15.56 -7.05 3.07
C ILE A 213 14.48 -7.63 3.99
N VAL A 214 14.49 -7.26 5.26
CA VAL A 214 13.48 -7.68 6.24
C VAL A 214 12.07 -7.24 5.80
N ALA A 215 11.91 -6.00 5.33
CA ALA A 215 10.64 -5.49 4.83
C ALA A 215 10.10 -6.33 3.65
N VAL A 216 10.92 -6.61 2.65
CA VAL A 216 10.52 -7.39 1.47
C VAL A 216 10.05 -8.80 1.84
N PHE A 217 10.77 -9.48 2.73
CA PHE A 217 10.44 -10.87 3.09
C PHE A 217 9.38 -10.99 4.17
N LEU A 218 9.29 -10.05 5.10
CA LEU A 218 8.44 -10.19 6.29
C LEU A 218 7.08 -9.49 6.11
N THR A 219 7.00 -8.37 5.38
CA THR A 219 5.74 -7.62 5.24
C THR A 219 4.65 -8.46 4.58
N GLY A 220 4.95 -9.18 3.50
CA GLY A 220 3.98 -10.03 2.80
C GLY A 220 3.31 -11.08 3.71
N PRO A 221 4.08 -11.97 4.36
CA PRO A 221 3.54 -12.94 5.33
C PRO A 221 2.76 -12.31 6.49
N LEU A 222 3.23 -11.18 7.02
CA LEU A 222 2.53 -10.47 8.09
C LEU A 222 1.20 -9.87 7.62
N VAL A 223 1.14 -9.31 6.42
CA VAL A 223 -0.13 -8.85 5.84
C VAL A 223 -1.10 -10.02 5.71
N GLN A 224 -0.66 -11.16 5.18
CA GLN A 224 -1.51 -12.36 5.08
C GLN A 224 -2.00 -12.85 6.44
N PHE A 225 -1.20 -12.73 7.49
CA PHE A 225 -1.58 -13.08 8.86
C PHE A 225 -2.64 -12.13 9.43
N TRP A 226 -2.53 -10.82 9.14
CA TRP A 226 -3.46 -9.81 9.64
C TRP A 226 -4.76 -9.73 8.84
N LEU A 227 -4.75 -9.99 7.53
CA LEU A 227 -5.91 -9.87 6.64
C LEU A 227 -7.19 -10.56 7.18
N PRO A 228 -7.18 -11.85 7.61
CA PRO A 228 -8.40 -12.49 8.10
C PRO A 228 -8.87 -11.92 9.44
N LYS A 229 -7.96 -11.41 10.27
CA LYS A 229 -8.29 -10.84 11.59
C LYS A 229 -8.94 -9.46 11.42
N THR A 230 -8.32 -8.60 10.63
CA THR A 230 -8.85 -7.26 10.35
C THR A 230 -10.13 -7.32 9.51
N LYS A 231 -10.30 -8.33 8.64
CA LYS A 231 -11.54 -8.56 7.89
C LYS A 231 -12.75 -8.75 8.81
N LYS A 232 -12.59 -9.52 9.91
CA LYS A 232 -13.68 -9.71 10.89
C LYS A 232 -14.06 -8.39 11.55
N ILE A 233 -13.08 -7.56 11.93
CA ILE A 233 -13.32 -6.28 12.61
C ILE A 233 -13.95 -5.27 11.64
N VAL A 234 -13.35 -5.11 10.47
CA VAL A 234 -13.81 -4.16 9.46
C VAL A 234 -15.20 -4.56 8.93
N GLY A 235 -15.43 -5.85 8.64
CA GLY A 235 -16.73 -6.35 8.19
C GLY A 235 -17.84 -6.13 9.23
N SER A 236 -17.54 -6.29 10.51
CA SER A 236 -18.51 -5.98 11.58
C SER A 236 -18.90 -4.48 11.62
N ILE A 237 -17.99 -3.58 11.26
CA ILE A 237 -18.24 -2.13 11.23
C ILE A 237 -18.99 -1.72 9.95
N LEU A 238 -18.67 -2.36 8.82
CA LEU A 238 -19.27 -2.08 7.52
C LEU A 238 -20.57 -2.86 7.27
N HIS A 239 -20.95 -3.76 8.20
CA HIS A 239 -22.09 -4.67 8.04
C HIS A 239 -22.00 -5.56 6.77
N GLU A 240 -20.78 -5.96 6.37
CA GLU A 240 -20.43 -6.84 5.23
C GLU A 240 -20.01 -8.24 5.68
#